data_e7445349656a7edf35c4e4f4efd1fe41
#
_entry.id   e7445349656a7edf35c4e4f4efd1fe41
#
_cell.length_a   1.000
_cell.length_b   1.000
_cell.length_c   1.000
_cell.angle_alpha   90.00
_cell.angle_beta   90.00
_cell.angle_gamma   90.00
#
_symmetry.space_group_name_H-M   'P 1'
#
loop_
_entity.id
_entity.type
_entity.pdbx_description
1 polymer ?
#
loop_
_entity_poly.entity_id
_entity_poly.type
_entity_poly.pdbx_seq_one_letter_code
_entity_poly.pdbx_strand_id
1 'polypeptide(L)'
;KNFTMFTEKEQSGYHNLCRITHLEIINFAIKNPDKKVIIKPKWGGKWIDYIYNLAHKENIDLESIKNLVINEKLNSFDLIENSSVVIAFNSTTILEAAIKNKVVIIPNFAEAEEKSLKGFVMLRKFFNLFEIAESSKDLYEKINLGCKNPGKHKKFLQKRISVYERYISPIKGNQIEKCIGILKKQIQYNTFK
;
A
#
# COMPACT_ATOMS: atom_id res chain seq x y z
N LYS A 1 2.37 4.49 20.60
CA LYS A 1 1.61 5.48 19.82
C LYS A 1 1.19 4.80 18.52
N ASN A 2 -0.11 4.54 18.34
CA ASN A 2 -0.62 3.99 17.08
C ASN A 2 -0.71 5.14 16.08
N PHE A 3 0.24 5.22 15.16
CA PHE A 3 0.18 6.13 14.02
C PHE A 3 -0.76 5.53 12.97
N THR A 4 -2.04 5.62 13.23
CA THR A 4 -3.07 5.30 12.23
C THR A 4 -3.40 6.56 11.43
N MET A 5 -3.88 6.40 10.20
CA MET A 5 -4.37 7.54 9.40
C MET A 5 -5.57 8.24 10.06
N PHE A 6 -6.25 7.56 10.99
CA PHE A 6 -7.36 8.06 11.78
C PHE A 6 -7.00 8.01 13.26
N THR A 7 -6.46 9.08 13.78
CA THR A 7 -6.48 9.33 15.22
C THR A 7 -7.68 10.22 15.49
N GLU A 8 -8.35 10.02 16.63
CA GLU A 8 -9.50 10.83 17.07
C GLU A 8 -9.16 12.32 17.21
N LYS A 9 -7.88 12.67 17.20
CA LYS A 9 -7.38 14.04 17.12
C LYS A 9 -6.85 14.29 15.72
N GLU A 10 -7.53 15.12 14.95
CA GLU A 10 -7.17 15.53 13.59
C GLU A 10 -5.74 16.08 13.42
N GLN A 11 -5.00 16.25 14.50
CA GLN A 11 -3.67 16.84 14.54
C GLN A 11 -2.51 15.83 14.52
N SER A 12 -2.77 14.53 14.45
CA SER A 12 -1.69 13.53 14.47
C SER A 12 -1.95 12.40 13.48
N GLY A 13 -1.14 12.31 12.42
CA GLY A 13 -1.21 11.27 11.41
C GLY A 13 -0.94 11.78 10.01
N TYR A 14 -1.24 10.98 9.02
CA TYR A 14 -0.98 11.25 7.60
C TYR A 14 -2.27 11.64 6.86
N HIS A 15 -3.03 12.60 7.40
CA HIS A 15 -4.36 12.96 6.90
C HIS A 15 -4.32 13.58 5.50
N ASN A 16 -3.46 14.60 5.29
CA ASN A 16 -3.33 15.24 3.99
C ASN A 16 -2.69 14.31 2.96
N LEU A 17 -1.69 13.52 3.37
CA LEU A 17 -1.12 12.50 2.49
C LEU A 17 -2.22 11.54 2.01
N CYS A 18 -3.04 11.04 2.93
CA CYS A 18 -4.15 10.15 2.61
C CYS A 18 -5.18 10.82 1.70
N ARG A 19 -5.61 12.03 2.06
CA ARG A 19 -6.58 12.81 1.29
C ARG A 19 -6.10 13.05 -0.14
N ILE A 20 -4.91 13.59 -0.27
CA ILE A 20 -4.34 13.94 -1.58
C ILE A 20 -4.12 12.69 -2.43
N THR A 21 -3.62 11.60 -1.82
CA THR A 21 -3.40 10.34 -2.53
C THR A 21 -4.71 9.76 -3.07
N HIS A 22 -5.78 9.72 -2.26
CA HIS A 22 -7.06 9.19 -2.72
C HIS A 22 -7.69 10.06 -3.82
N LEU A 23 -7.65 11.39 -3.66
CA LEU A 23 -8.15 12.31 -4.69
C LEU A 23 -7.39 12.13 -6.02
N GLU A 24 -6.07 11.96 -5.97
CA GLU A 24 -5.29 11.77 -7.18
C GLU A 24 -5.58 10.42 -7.86
N ILE A 25 -5.81 9.35 -7.09
CA ILE A 25 -6.22 8.05 -7.63
C ILE A 25 -7.62 8.15 -8.28
N ILE A 26 -8.56 8.83 -7.65
CA ILE A 26 -9.90 9.08 -8.22
C ILE A 26 -9.79 9.92 -9.50
N ASN A 27 -9.01 10.98 -9.47
CA ASN A 27 -8.74 11.84 -10.63
C ASN A 27 -8.09 11.06 -11.79
N PHE A 28 -7.18 10.13 -11.45
CA PHE A 28 -6.60 9.22 -12.44
C PHE A 28 -7.68 8.34 -13.09
N ALA A 29 -8.61 7.78 -12.29
CA ALA A 29 -9.71 6.97 -12.83
C ALA A 29 -10.60 7.77 -13.79
N ILE A 30 -10.96 9.00 -13.41
CA ILE A 30 -11.76 9.89 -14.27
C ILE A 30 -11.07 10.16 -15.61
N LYS A 31 -9.78 10.48 -15.58
CA LYS A 31 -9.01 10.84 -16.78
C LYS A 31 -8.59 9.65 -17.66
N ASN A 32 -8.70 8.43 -17.14
CA ASN A 32 -8.27 7.21 -17.83
C ASN A 32 -9.37 6.14 -17.78
N PRO A 33 -10.48 6.32 -18.47
CA PRO A 33 -11.65 5.42 -18.39
C PRO A 33 -11.37 4.01 -18.91
N ASP A 34 -10.29 3.81 -19.67
CA ASP A 34 -9.80 2.52 -20.18
C ASP A 34 -8.98 1.74 -19.13
N LYS A 35 -8.66 2.35 -17.99
CA LYS A 35 -7.87 1.73 -16.90
C LYS A 35 -8.78 1.39 -15.74
N LYS A 36 -8.79 0.11 -15.33
CA LYS A 36 -9.48 -0.29 -14.10
C LYS A 36 -8.68 0.18 -12.90
N VAL A 37 -9.32 0.94 -12.02
CA VAL A 37 -8.75 1.46 -10.78
C VAL A 37 -9.47 0.82 -9.60
N ILE A 38 -8.70 0.32 -8.62
CA ILE A 38 -9.26 -0.31 -7.44
C ILE A 38 -8.68 0.36 -6.19
N ILE A 39 -9.55 0.86 -5.34
CA ILE A 39 -9.20 1.31 -3.99
C ILE A 39 -9.65 0.21 -3.03
N LYS A 40 -8.69 -0.41 -2.35
CA LYS A 40 -8.95 -1.43 -1.34
C LYS A 40 -8.57 -0.90 0.04
N PRO A 41 -9.52 -0.38 0.83
CA PRO A 41 -9.28 -0.05 2.22
C PRO A 41 -8.85 -1.29 3.03
N LYS A 42 -8.11 -1.07 4.12
CA LYS A 42 -7.69 -2.15 5.01
C LYS A 42 -8.90 -2.77 5.74
N TRP A 43 -9.86 -1.94 6.09
CA TRP A 43 -11.12 -2.30 6.74
C TRP A 43 -12.28 -1.57 6.08
N GLY A 44 -13.50 -2.06 6.28
CA GLY A 44 -14.75 -1.40 5.88
C GLY A 44 -15.15 -0.25 6.81
N GLY A 45 -16.42 0.16 6.73
CA GLY A 45 -17.01 1.19 7.57
C GLY A 45 -16.29 2.53 7.39
N LYS A 46 -15.80 3.12 8.46
CA LYS A 46 -15.16 4.46 8.50
C LYS A 46 -14.17 4.75 7.37
N TRP A 47 -13.50 3.72 6.83
CA TRP A 47 -12.52 3.89 5.74
C TRP A 47 -13.20 4.08 4.39
N ILE A 48 -14.29 3.37 4.16
CA ILE A 48 -15.12 3.54 2.95
C ILE A 48 -15.84 4.87 3.04
N ASP A 49 -16.50 5.15 4.18
CA ASP A 49 -17.20 6.42 4.41
C ASP A 49 -16.28 7.63 4.22
N TYR A 50 -15.02 7.51 4.66
CA TYR A 50 -14.02 8.56 4.44
C TYR A 50 -13.81 8.86 2.96
N ILE A 51 -13.67 7.82 2.11
CA ILE A 51 -13.43 8.01 0.66
C ILE A 51 -14.66 8.65 0.00
N TYR A 52 -15.87 8.20 0.33
CA TYR A 52 -17.11 8.78 -0.19
C TYR A 52 -17.29 10.23 0.27
N ASN A 53 -17.07 10.52 1.54
CA ASN A 53 -17.13 11.88 2.08
C ASN A 53 -16.07 12.80 1.45
N LEU A 54 -14.89 12.28 1.18
CA LEU A 54 -13.83 13.02 0.50
C LEU A 54 -14.26 13.41 -0.92
N ALA A 55 -14.76 12.45 -1.70
CA ALA A 55 -15.25 12.71 -3.05
C ALA A 55 -16.43 13.70 -3.06
N HIS A 56 -17.37 13.54 -2.14
CA HIS A 56 -18.52 14.44 -2.01
C HIS A 56 -18.09 15.89 -1.73
N LYS A 57 -17.09 16.11 -0.86
CA LYS A 57 -16.56 17.46 -0.58
C LYS A 57 -15.93 18.12 -1.81
N GLU A 58 -15.42 17.34 -2.73
CA GLU A 58 -14.83 17.81 -4.00
C GLU A 58 -15.85 17.81 -5.17
N ASN A 59 -17.14 17.59 -4.87
CA ASN A 59 -18.23 17.47 -5.84
C ASN A 59 -18.01 16.37 -6.89
N ILE A 60 -17.39 15.26 -6.49
CA ILE A 60 -17.15 14.10 -7.35
C ILE A 60 -18.21 13.03 -7.06
N ASP A 61 -18.95 12.63 -8.09
CA ASP A 61 -19.87 11.49 -8.05
C ASP A 61 -19.10 10.21 -8.36
N LEU A 62 -18.77 9.43 -7.32
CA LEU A 62 -18.02 8.17 -7.46
C LEU A 62 -18.81 7.11 -8.25
N GLU A 63 -20.13 7.12 -8.20
CA GLU A 63 -20.96 6.12 -8.88
C GLU A 63 -20.96 6.32 -10.40
N SER A 64 -20.68 7.54 -10.85
CA SER A 64 -20.51 7.85 -12.27
C SER A 64 -19.21 7.31 -12.87
N ILE A 65 -18.20 6.97 -12.04
CA ILE A 65 -16.87 6.53 -12.48
C ILE A 65 -16.85 5.01 -12.66
N LYS A 66 -17.22 4.55 -13.84
CA LYS A 66 -17.47 3.12 -14.15
C LYS A 66 -16.23 2.22 -14.01
N ASN A 67 -15.04 2.75 -14.14
CA ASN A 67 -13.76 2.03 -14.04
C ASN A 67 -13.14 2.07 -12.63
N LEU A 68 -13.79 2.72 -11.65
CA LEU A 68 -13.36 2.76 -10.26
C LEU A 68 -14.15 1.76 -9.41
N VAL A 69 -13.43 0.97 -8.61
CA VAL A 69 -14.02 0.04 -7.65
C VAL A 69 -13.45 0.33 -6.27
N ILE A 70 -14.33 0.52 -5.27
CA ILE A 70 -13.95 0.68 -3.86
C ILE A 70 -14.52 -0.50 -3.09
N ASN A 71 -13.65 -1.41 -2.61
CA ASN A 71 -14.11 -2.63 -1.94
C ASN A 71 -13.03 -3.20 -1.02
N GLU A 72 -13.33 -3.33 0.28
CA GLU A 72 -12.44 -3.85 1.30
C GLU A 72 -12.34 -5.40 1.30
N LYS A 73 -13.36 -6.08 0.75
CA LYS A 73 -13.47 -7.55 0.78
C LYS A 73 -12.62 -8.24 -0.28
N LEU A 74 -12.12 -7.50 -1.26
CA LEU A 74 -11.30 -8.07 -2.32
C LEU A 74 -10.01 -8.70 -1.75
N ASN A 75 -9.58 -9.82 -2.33
CA ASN A 75 -8.35 -10.48 -1.94
C ASN A 75 -7.14 -9.65 -2.42
N SER A 76 -6.27 -9.25 -1.48
CA SER A 76 -5.08 -8.44 -1.80
C SER A 76 -4.09 -9.18 -2.70
N PHE A 77 -3.94 -10.50 -2.54
CA PHE A 77 -3.05 -11.30 -3.37
C PHE A 77 -3.51 -11.28 -4.84
N ASP A 78 -4.80 -11.54 -5.08
CA ASP A 78 -5.37 -11.54 -6.43
C ASP A 78 -5.28 -10.16 -7.08
N LEU A 79 -5.49 -9.09 -6.30
CA LEU A 79 -5.33 -7.73 -6.78
C LEU A 79 -3.89 -7.43 -7.20
N ILE A 80 -2.92 -7.83 -6.39
CA ILE A 80 -1.50 -7.64 -6.70
C ILE A 80 -1.15 -8.41 -7.97
N GLU A 81 -1.55 -9.69 -8.09
CA GLU A 81 -1.23 -10.51 -9.26
C GLU A 81 -1.76 -9.88 -10.56
N ASN A 82 -2.94 -9.29 -10.53
CA ASN A 82 -3.61 -8.73 -11.70
C ASN A 82 -3.37 -7.22 -11.91
N SER A 83 -2.54 -6.58 -11.09
CA SER A 83 -2.23 -5.15 -11.23
C SER A 83 -0.93 -4.92 -12.00
N SER A 84 -0.84 -3.79 -12.69
CA SER A 84 0.41 -3.24 -13.24
C SER A 84 1.11 -2.35 -12.24
N VAL A 85 0.33 -1.57 -11.50
CA VAL A 85 0.79 -0.57 -10.53
C VAL A 85 0.10 -0.83 -9.19
N VAL A 86 0.86 -0.76 -8.11
CA VAL A 86 0.36 -0.82 -6.75
C VAL A 86 0.80 0.45 -6.02
N ILE A 87 -0.15 1.17 -5.45
CA ILE A 87 0.10 2.35 -4.63
C ILE A 87 -0.17 1.97 -3.19
N ALA A 88 0.81 2.11 -2.32
CA ALA A 88 0.64 1.79 -0.91
C ALA A 88 1.54 2.67 -0.03
N PHE A 89 1.06 2.94 1.19
CA PHE A 89 1.80 3.69 2.19
C PHE A 89 1.74 2.96 3.54
N ASN A 90 2.89 2.81 4.20
CA ASN A 90 3.03 2.14 5.49
C ASN A 90 2.31 0.78 5.56
N SER A 91 2.48 -0.05 4.52
CA SER A 91 1.82 -1.34 4.38
C SER A 91 2.80 -2.43 3.93
N THR A 92 2.62 -3.66 4.43
CA THR A 92 3.34 -4.85 3.93
C THR A 92 3.04 -5.15 2.46
N THR A 93 1.91 -4.70 1.95
CA THR A 93 1.52 -4.78 0.53
C THR A 93 2.59 -4.23 -0.41
N ILE A 94 3.38 -3.23 0.05
CA ILE A 94 4.54 -2.70 -0.68
C ILE A 94 5.53 -3.84 -1.01
N LEU A 95 5.86 -4.66 -0.03
CA LEU A 95 6.82 -5.75 -0.20
C LEU A 95 6.21 -6.93 -0.96
N GLU A 96 4.94 -7.25 -0.71
CA GLU A 96 4.19 -8.28 -1.42
C GLU A 96 4.12 -7.99 -2.92
N ALA A 97 3.79 -6.75 -3.30
CA ALA A 97 3.77 -6.31 -4.69
C ALA A 97 5.18 -6.26 -5.32
N ALA A 98 6.18 -5.89 -4.52
CA ALA A 98 7.55 -5.77 -4.97
C ALA A 98 8.16 -7.10 -5.41
N ILE A 99 7.91 -8.19 -4.68
CA ILE A 99 8.39 -9.54 -5.03
C ILE A 99 7.66 -10.14 -6.25
N LYS A 100 6.46 -9.61 -6.55
CA LYS A 100 5.69 -9.93 -7.78
C LYS A 100 6.11 -9.04 -8.95
N ASN A 101 7.21 -8.33 -8.85
CA ASN A 101 7.77 -7.44 -9.86
C ASN A 101 6.79 -6.34 -10.34
N LYS A 102 5.85 -5.94 -9.50
CA LYS A 102 4.93 -4.84 -9.82
C LYS A 102 5.63 -3.49 -9.74
N VAL A 103 5.10 -2.50 -10.43
CA VAL A 103 5.47 -1.11 -10.19
C VAL A 103 4.83 -0.68 -8.88
N VAL A 104 5.65 -0.44 -7.86
CA VAL A 104 5.19 -0.01 -6.55
C VAL A 104 5.51 1.45 -6.35
N ILE A 105 4.46 2.24 -6.12
CA ILE A 105 4.57 3.68 -5.85
C ILE A 105 4.28 3.93 -4.38
N ILE A 106 5.18 4.63 -3.72
CA ILE A 106 5.04 5.04 -2.31
C ILE A 106 4.85 6.55 -2.31
N PRO A 107 3.68 7.07 -1.93
CA PRO A 107 3.49 8.51 -1.71
C PRO A 107 4.38 8.96 -0.55
N ASN A 108 5.22 9.99 -0.77
CA ASN A 108 6.12 10.53 0.24
C ASN A 108 6.15 12.06 0.15
N PHE A 109 5.03 12.68 0.51
CA PHE A 109 4.84 14.13 0.54
C PHE A 109 3.95 14.49 1.74
N ALA A 110 3.60 15.76 1.91
CA ALA A 110 2.84 16.27 3.05
C ALA A 110 3.43 15.76 4.37
N GLU A 111 2.63 15.16 5.26
CA GLU A 111 3.07 14.71 6.59
C GLU A 111 4.19 13.65 6.54
N ALA A 112 4.35 12.90 5.43
CA ALA A 112 5.44 11.94 5.30
C ALA A 112 6.83 12.61 5.28
N GLU A 113 6.92 13.89 4.93
CA GLU A 113 8.16 14.67 4.95
C GLU A 113 8.31 15.57 6.21
N GLU A 114 7.28 15.65 7.03
CA GLU A 114 7.37 16.40 8.27
C GLU A 114 8.40 15.80 9.22
N LYS A 115 9.20 16.65 9.87
CA LYS A 115 10.27 16.25 10.80
C LYS A 115 9.78 15.31 11.90
N SER A 116 8.56 15.50 12.39
CA SER A 116 7.92 14.71 13.44
C SER A 116 7.44 13.32 12.99
N LEU A 117 7.11 13.14 11.71
CA LEU A 117 6.44 11.95 11.17
C LEU A 117 7.30 11.15 10.19
N LYS A 118 8.26 11.77 9.51
CA LYS A 118 9.10 11.09 8.51
C LYS A 118 9.87 9.87 9.04
N GLY A 119 10.18 9.83 10.33
CA GLY A 119 10.86 8.70 10.97
C GLY A 119 9.99 7.44 11.06
N PHE A 120 8.66 7.58 10.92
CA PHE A 120 7.70 6.48 10.95
C PHE A 120 7.28 5.98 9.56
N VAL A 121 7.85 6.56 8.50
CA VAL A 121 7.62 6.07 7.13
C VAL A 121 8.39 4.77 6.94
N MET A 122 7.63 3.69 6.71
CA MET A 122 8.19 2.35 6.52
C MET A 122 9.08 2.30 5.28
N LEU A 123 10.10 1.46 5.33
CA LEU A 123 10.99 1.16 4.19
C LEU A 123 11.76 2.36 3.63
N ARG A 124 11.80 3.51 4.33
CA ARG A 124 12.45 4.72 3.85
C ARG A 124 13.90 4.50 3.39
N LYS A 125 14.66 3.66 4.09
CA LYS A 125 16.04 3.30 3.70
C LYS A 125 16.15 2.46 2.43
N PHE A 126 15.04 2.01 1.87
CA PHE A 126 14.96 1.21 0.64
C PHE A 126 14.20 1.93 -0.48
N PHE A 127 13.95 3.22 -0.35
CA PHE A 127 13.21 4.00 -1.33
C PHE A 127 13.78 3.90 -2.74
N ASN A 128 15.09 3.71 -2.87
CA ASN A 128 15.76 3.48 -4.15
C ASN A 128 15.32 2.21 -4.89
N LEU A 129 14.52 1.33 -4.24
CA LEU A 129 13.95 0.14 -4.86
C LEU A 129 12.52 0.37 -5.38
N PHE A 130 11.91 1.52 -5.15
CA PHE A 130 10.52 1.82 -5.45
C PHE A 130 10.38 3.12 -6.24
N GLU A 131 9.18 3.40 -6.72
CA GLU A 131 8.82 4.74 -7.19
C GLU A 131 8.35 5.57 -5.99
N ILE A 132 9.02 6.66 -5.73
CA ILE A 132 8.65 7.56 -4.62
C ILE A 132 7.97 8.78 -5.22
N ALA A 133 6.67 8.94 -4.92
CA ALA A 133 5.94 10.13 -5.36
C ALA A 133 6.12 11.26 -4.35
N GLU A 134 6.71 12.37 -4.79
CA GLU A 134 7.06 13.51 -3.95
C GLU A 134 6.00 14.62 -3.97
N SER A 135 4.96 14.45 -4.78
CA SER A 135 3.81 15.34 -4.86
C SER A 135 2.62 14.64 -5.49
N SER A 136 1.43 15.26 -5.43
CA SER A 136 0.23 14.81 -6.14
C SER A 136 0.48 14.68 -7.64
N LYS A 137 1.04 15.70 -8.26
CA LYS A 137 1.39 15.69 -9.69
C LYS A 137 2.36 14.55 -10.03
N ASP A 138 3.41 14.38 -9.25
CA ASP A 138 4.41 13.32 -9.45
C ASP A 138 3.77 11.92 -9.26
N LEU A 139 2.82 11.78 -8.32
CA LEU A 139 2.04 10.54 -8.15
C LEU A 139 1.28 10.20 -9.43
N TYR A 140 0.55 11.15 -10.00
CA TYR A 140 -0.18 10.96 -11.25
C TYR A 140 0.75 10.55 -12.41
N GLU A 141 1.87 11.24 -12.56
CA GLU A 141 2.85 10.94 -13.61
C GLU A 141 3.43 9.54 -13.46
N LYS A 142 3.77 9.13 -12.21
CA LYS A 142 4.29 7.80 -11.92
C LYS A 142 3.26 6.69 -12.15
N ILE A 143 1.98 6.92 -11.87
CA ILE A 143 0.91 5.97 -12.22
C ILE A 143 0.88 5.77 -13.74
N ASN A 144 0.85 6.85 -14.51
CA ASN A 144 0.84 6.77 -15.98
C ASN A 144 2.06 6.01 -16.55
N LEU A 145 3.25 6.35 -16.05
CA LEU A 145 4.49 5.69 -16.48
C LEU A 145 4.50 4.21 -16.07
N GLY A 146 4.02 3.89 -14.89
CA GLY A 146 3.93 2.52 -14.40
C GLY A 146 2.98 1.66 -15.22
N CYS A 147 1.83 2.21 -15.61
CA CYS A 147 0.88 1.53 -16.50
C CYS A 147 1.48 1.24 -17.88
N LYS A 148 2.31 2.12 -18.41
CA LYS A 148 3.00 1.95 -19.70
C LYS A 148 4.17 0.96 -19.63
N ASN A 149 4.82 0.85 -18.48
CA ASN A 149 6.05 0.07 -18.28
C ASN A 149 5.98 -0.85 -17.06
N PRO A 150 5.09 -1.85 -17.03
CA PRO A 150 4.87 -2.68 -15.84
C PRO A 150 6.08 -3.51 -15.38
N GLY A 151 7.03 -3.78 -16.27
CA GLY A 151 8.27 -4.53 -15.98
C GLY A 151 9.48 -3.68 -15.57
N LYS A 152 9.32 -2.38 -15.43
CA LYS A 152 10.39 -1.38 -15.17
C LYS A 152 11.39 -1.76 -14.06
N HIS A 153 10.92 -2.44 -13.02
CA HIS A 153 11.73 -2.72 -11.84
C HIS A 153 12.36 -4.13 -11.78
N LYS A 154 12.28 -4.91 -12.86
CA LYS A 154 12.82 -6.28 -12.91
C LYS A 154 14.27 -6.36 -12.42
N LYS A 155 15.10 -5.37 -12.72
CA LYS A 155 16.50 -5.28 -12.28
C LYS A 155 16.67 -5.22 -10.76
N PHE A 156 15.67 -4.78 -10.01
CA PHE A 156 15.70 -4.69 -8.55
C PHE A 156 15.10 -5.91 -7.85
N LEU A 157 14.57 -6.90 -8.59
CA LEU A 157 13.78 -7.99 -8.02
C LEU A 157 14.54 -8.73 -6.91
N GLN A 158 15.80 -9.08 -7.08
CA GLN A 158 16.59 -9.80 -6.07
C GLN A 158 16.76 -8.96 -4.78
N LYS A 159 17.02 -7.66 -4.92
CA LYS A 159 17.10 -6.76 -3.75
C LYS A 159 15.77 -6.64 -3.02
N ARG A 160 14.66 -6.58 -3.76
CA ARG A 160 13.29 -6.54 -3.20
C ARG A 160 12.96 -7.84 -2.46
N ILE A 161 13.34 -9.00 -3.03
CA ILE A 161 13.20 -10.30 -2.39
C ILE A 161 13.96 -10.31 -1.06
N SER A 162 15.22 -9.87 -1.03
CA SER A 162 16.01 -9.82 0.21
C SER A 162 15.39 -8.92 1.28
N VAL A 163 14.77 -7.81 0.88
CA VAL A 163 14.05 -6.93 1.81
C VAL A 163 12.77 -7.61 2.31
N TYR A 164 12.01 -8.26 1.44
CA TYR A 164 10.82 -9.04 1.83
C TYR A 164 11.17 -10.13 2.84
N GLU A 165 12.19 -10.95 2.55
CA GLU A 165 12.62 -12.04 3.43
C GLU A 165 13.08 -11.55 4.80
N ARG A 166 13.69 -10.38 4.85
CA ARG A 166 14.12 -9.76 6.11
C ARG A 166 12.96 -9.29 7.00
N TYR A 167 11.88 -8.80 6.40
CA TYR A 167 10.81 -8.13 7.16
C TYR A 167 9.52 -8.93 7.25
N ILE A 168 9.31 -9.87 6.35
CA ILE A 168 8.06 -10.66 6.29
C ILE A 168 8.37 -12.13 6.57
N SER A 169 8.93 -12.84 5.59
CA SER A 169 9.29 -14.26 5.73
C SER A 169 10.14 -14.72 4.55
N PRO A 170 10.96 -15.79 4.71
CA PRO A 170 11.61 -16.43 3.58
C PRO A 170 10.60 -16.87 2.52
N ILE A 171 10.90 -16.60 1.25
CA ILE A 171 10.04 -17.01 0.12
C ILE A 171 10.05 -18.53 -0.03
N LYS A 172 11.23 -19.13 0.15
CA LYS A 172 11.40 -20.58 0.16
C LYS A 172 11.45 -21.06 1.59
N GLY A 173 10.43 -21.73 2.06
CA GLY A 173 10.45 -22.31 3.39
C GLY A 173 9.04 -22.67 3.89
N ASN A 174 8.99 -23.74 4.67
CA ASN A 174 7.75 -24.16 5.32
C ASN A 174 7.58 -23.41 6.65
N GLN A 175 7.05 -22.19 6.59
CA GLN A 175 6.83 -21.35 7.77
C GLN A 175 5.86 -22.00 8.75
N ILE A 176 4.84 -22.70 8.24
CA ILE A 176 3.85 -23.41 9.06
C ILE A 176 4.53 -24.51 9.87
N GLU A 177 5.37 -25.34 9.27
CA GLU A 177 6.14 -26.38 9.99
C GLU A 177 7.07 -25.79 11.03
N LYS A 178 7.73 -24.68 10.73
CA LYS A 178 8.57 -23.98 11.71
C LYS A 178 7.76 -23.50 12.91
N CYS A 179 6.61 -22.87 12.67
CA CYS A 179 5.70 -22.43 13.73
C CYS A 179 5.18 -23.62 14.56
N ILE A 180 4.76 -24.70 13.91
CA ILE A 180 4.33 -25.94 14.58
C ILE A 180 5.47 -26.51 15.41
N GLY A 181 6.70 -26.53 14.89
CA GLY A 181 7.88 -27.01 15.62
C GLY A 181 8.17 -26.21 16.88
N ILE A 182 8.03 -24.88 16.83
CA ILE A 182 8.18 -23.99 17.99
C ILE A 182 7.07 -24.27 19.02
N LEU A 183 5.81 -24.36 18.57
CA LEU A 183 4.69 -24.63 19.46
C LEU A 183 4.83 -26.00 20.15
N LYS A 184 5.20 -27.05 19.42
CA LYS A 184 5.45 -28.38 20.00
C LYS A 184 6.54 -28.36 21.09
N LYS A 185 7.64 -27.64 20.86
CA LYS A 185 8.70 -27.48 21.85
C LYS A 185 8.22 -26.75 23.12
N GLN A 186 7.39 -25.73 22.95
CA GLN A 186 6.81 -24.98 24.08
C GLN A 186 5.84 -25.84 24.91
N ILE A 187 5.00 -26.63 24.26
CA ILE A 187 4.08 -27.55 24.94
C ILE A 187 4.86 -28.58 25.73
N GLN A 188 5.85 -29.23 25.12
CA GLN A 188 6.70 -30.21 25.83
C GLN A 188 7.39 -29.58 27.06
N TYR A 189 7.92 -28.37 26.94
CA TYR A 189 8.59 -27.68 28.06
C TYR A 189 7.65 -27.39 29.24
N ASN A 190 6.37 -27.12 28.96
CA ASN A 190 5.37 -26.83 30.00
C ASN A 190 4.73 -28.07 30.60
N THR A 191 4.87 -29.25 29.97
CA THR A 191 4.32 -30.53 30.47
C THR A 191 5.26 -31.19 31.48
N PHE A 192 6.51 -30.76 31.55
CA PHE A 192 7.54 -31.30 32.48
C PHE A 192 7.85 -30.34 33.66
N LYS A 193 7.02 -29.34 33.90
CA LYS A 193 7.01 -28.50 35.11
C LYS A 193 5.74 -28.75 35.90
#